data_2eea0763287c19dacf7c165b3371017f
#
_entry.id   2eea0763287c19dacf7c165b3371017f
#
_cell.length_a   1.000
_cell.length_b   1.000
_cell.length_c   1.000
_cell.angle_alpha   90.00
_cell.angle_beta   90.00
_cell.angle_gamma   90.00
#
_symmetry.space_group_name_H-M   'P 1'
#
loop_
_entity.id
_entity.type
_entity.pdbx_description
1 polymer ?
#
loop_
_entity_poly.entity_id
_entity_poly.type
_entity_poly.pdbx_seq_one_letter_code
_entity_poly.pdbx_strand_id
1 'polypeptide(L)'
;LNHAQAAGVPIVVAVNKVDKPEANPAKVRQQLTEYGLVAEEYGGDTLFVDVSARVGTNIQALLDAVLLTADAGLDLTANPNKAARGVAIEARLDKGRGSVATVLIQSGTLRVGDAIVAGTAYGRVRAMVDENGEPVFEAAPSRPVQVQGLNSVPRAGDTFIVTDEDRLARQIAEKREAAERNAQLAKARKRISLEDFTRALEEGKVESLNLIIKGDVSGAVEALEESLLKIEVDDSVQLRIIHRGVGAVTESDVNLATIDNAIIIGFNVRPDPKARERAAREGVDIRFYSVIYNAIDDVEQSLTGMLKPEFEEKQSGVAEIREVFRSSKIGNIAGVIVRSGTITRNAKARVIRDGVVVADGLAIESLRRFKDDVTEVRTDFECGIGLGKFNDIQVGDEIETTEMVEKPRN
;
A
#
# COMPACT_ATOMS: atom_id res chain seq x y z
N LEU A 1 -0.95 -2.87 18.72
CA LEU A 1 -1.02 -2.13 19.97
C LEU A 1 -2.36 -1.37 20.06
N ASN A 2 -2.67 -0.49 19.11
CA ASN A 2 -3.89 0.35 19.12
C ASN A 2 -5.18 -0.45 19.30
N HIS A 3 -5.32 -1.62 18.69
CA HIS A 3 -6.49 -2.48 18.85
C HIS A 3 -6.62 -3.03 20.27
N ALA A 4 -5.51 -3.45 20.89
CA ALA A 4 -5.51 -3.94 22.26
C ALA A 4 -5.85 -2.83 23.27
N GLN A 5 -5.29 -1.64 23.10
CA GLN A 5 -5.59 -0.46 23.89
C GLN A 5 -7.05 -0.02 23.73
N ALA A 6 -7.57 0.01 22.51
CA ALA A 6 -8.97 0.35 22.24
C ALA A 6 -9.95 -0.68 22.87
N ALA A 7 -9.54 -1.96 22.95
CA ALA A 7 -10.31 -3.00 23.59
C ALA A 7 -10.22 -2.96 25.13
N GLY A 8 -9.29 -2.19 25.72
CA GLY A 8 -9.08 -2.07 27.15
C GLY A 8 -8.65 -3.38 27.84
N VAL A 9 -7.96 -4.27 27.09
CA VAL A 9 -7.48 -5.55 27.63
C VAL A 9 -6.10 -5.41 28.24
N PRO A 10 -5.75 -6.19 29.30
CA PRO A 10 -4.40 -6.25 29.83
C PRO A 10 -3.39 -6.68 28.76
N ILE A 11 -2.21 -6.07 28.77
CA ILE A 11 -1.18 -6.30 27.77
C ILE A 11 0.08 -6.88 28.43
N VAL A 12 0.58 -7.99 27.87
CA VAL A 12 1.91 -8.54 28.18
C VAL A 12 2.75 -8.41 26.92
N VAL A 13 3.97 -7.92 27.04
CA VAL A 13 4.87 -7.69 25.90
C VAL A 13 5.94 -8.77 25.82
N ALA A 14 5.94 -9.55 24.74
CA ALA A 14 7.01 -10.47 24.39
C ALA A 14 7.99 -9.79 23.44
N VAL A 15 9.17 -9.41 23.93
CA VAL A 15 10.26 -8.87 23.10
C VAL A 15 10.99 -10.04 22.45
N ASN A 16 10.62 -10.37 21.22
CA ASN A 16 11.09 -11.58 20.55
C ASN A 16 12.37 -11.34 19.72
N LYS A 17 13.00 -12.45 19.28
CA LYS A 17 14.21 -12.48 18.46
C LYS A 17 15.45 -11.95 19.17
N VAL A 18 15.54 -12.11 20.50
CA VAL A 18 16.71 -11.68 21.29
C VAL A 18 17.99 -12.50 21.00
N ASP A 19 17.85 -13.60 20.26
CA ASP A 19 18.95 -14.42 19.74
C ASP A 19 19.73 -13.77 18.60
N LYS A 20 19.21 -12.69 17.99
CA LYS A 20 19.90 -12.00 16.90
C LYS A 20 20.99 -11.06 17.44
N PRO A 21 22.16 -10.96 16.75
CA PRO A 21 23.26 -10.09 17.19
C PRO A 21 22.89 -8.60 17.29
N GLU A 22 21.99 -8.14 16.42
CA GLU A 22 21.51 -6.76 16.38
C GLU A 22 20.32 -6.48 17.32
N ALA A 23 19.89 -7.47 18.10
CA ALA A 23 18.74 -7.30 19.00
C ALA A 23 19.04 -6.26 20.09
N ASN A 24 18.10 -5.34 20.28
CA ASN A 24 18.17 -4.32 21.31
C ASN A 24 16.83 -4.23 22.10
N PRO A 25 16.61 -5.10 23.09
CA PRO A 25 15.39 -5.11 23.91
C PRO A 25 15.14 -3.79 24.64
N ALA A 26 16.20 -3.11 25.10
CA ALA A 26 16.08 -1.84 25.81
C ALA A 26 15.47 -0.73 24.92
N LYS A 27 15.91 -0.68 23.64
CA LYS A 27 15.36 0.27 22.66
C LYS A 27 13.86 0.01 22.41
N VAL A 28 13.45 -1.27 22.35
CA VAL A 28 12.03 -1.63 22.15
C VAL A 28 11.19 -1.18 23.35
N ARG A 29 11.67 -1.40 24.59
CA ARG A 29 10.97 -0.91 25.81
C ARG A 29 10.83 0.59 25.80
N GLN A 30 11.91 1.32 25.45
CA GLN A 30 11.85 2.77 25.35
C GLN A 30 10.83 3.25 24.32
N GLN A 31 10.81 2.67 23.14
CA GLN A 31 9.83 3.03 22.09
C GLN A 31 8.40 2.74 22.52
N LEU A 32 8.13 1.62 23.22
CA LEU A 32 6.80 1.28 23.69
C LEU A 32 6.32 2.19 24.83
N THR A 33 7.23 2.80 25.58
CA THR A 33 6.89 3.83 26.58
C THR A 33 6.23 5.05 25.94
N GLU A 34 6.62 5.43 24.72
CA GLU A 34 5.99 6.53 23.96
C GLU A 34 4.52 6.22 23.63
N TYR A 35 4.15 4.95 23.57
CA TYR A 35 2.78 4.49 23.36
C TYR A 35 2.03 4.17 24.65
N GLY A 36 2.57 4.56 25.81
CA GLY A 36 1.94 4.39 27.11
C GLY A 36 2.12 3.01 27.73
N LEU A 37 2.99 2.13 27.18
CA LEU A 37 3.36 0.87 27.79
C LEU A 37 4.67 1.03 28.54
N VAL A 38 4.58 1.21 29.85
CA VAL A 38 5.74 1.35 30.74
C VAL A 38 6.04 0.01 31.38
N ALA A 39 7.28 -0.46 31.22
CA ALA A 39 7.70 -1.71 31.81
C ALA A 39 7.72 -1.63 33.35
N GLU A 40 7.42 -2.74 34.04
CA GLU A 40 7.48 -2.86 35.49
C GLU A 40 8.83 -2.43 36.06
N GLU A 41 9.93 -2.73 35.35
CA GLU A 41 11.32 -2.31 35.70
C GLU A 41 11.47 -0.78 35.77
N TYR A 42 10.62 -0.03 35.08
CA TYR A 42 10.61 1.45 35.05
C TYR A 42 9.44 2.05 35.86
N GLY A 43 8.80 1.21 36.73
CA GLY A 43 7.71 1.64 37.60
C GLY A 43 6.34 1.65 36.90
N GLY A 44 6.19 0.99 35.77
CA GLY A 44 4.90 0.76 35.11
C GLY A 44 4.19 -0.50 35.61
N ASP A 45 3.13 -0.86 34.90
CA ASP A 45 2.26 -2.02 35.21
C ASP A 45 2.28 -3.10 34.12
N THR A 46 3.06 -2.89 33.07
CA THR A 46 3.14 -3.80 31.92
C THR A 46 4.30 -4.78 32.07
N LEU A 47 4.02 -6.07 31.98
CA LEU A 47 5.04 -7.11 32.02
C LEU A 47 5.71 -7.24 30.63
N PHE A 48 7.04 -7.14 30.63
CA PHE A 48 7.87 -7.34 29.44
C PHE A 48 8.73 -8.59 29.64
N VAL A 49 8.72 -9.50 28.68
CA VAL A 49 9.53 -10.70 28.69
C VAL A 49 10.38 -10.78 27.43
N ASP A 50 11.69 -10.84 27.60
CA ASP A 50 12.65 -11.03 26.51
C ASP A 50 12.70 -12.50 26.12
N VAL A 51 12.31 -12.82 24.87
CA VAL A 51 12.16 -14.20 24.41
C VAL A 51 12.86 -14.46 23.08
N SER A 52 13.19 -15.71 22.84
CA SER A 52 13.48 -16.21 21.50
C SER A 52 12.59 -17.41 21.21
N ALA A 53 11.58 -17.22 20.40
CA ALA A 53 10.69 -18.30 19.98
C ALA A 53 11.46 -19.38 19.18
N ARG A 54 12.52 -18.99 18.45
CA ARG A 54 13.35 -19.92 17.67
C ARG A 54 14.18 -20.87 18.54
N VAL A 55 14.77 -20.32 19.60
CA VAL A 55 15.68 -21.07 20.50
C VAL A 55 14.93 -21.65 21.71
N GLY A 56 13.71 -21.16 21.98
CA GLY A 56 12.92 -21.54 23.15
C GLY A 56 13.29 -20.77 24.43
N THR A 57 14.07 -19.70 24.32
CA THR A 57 14.53 -18.92 25.49
C THR A 57 13.35 -18.17 26.12
N ASN A 58 13.20 -18.29 27.44
CA ASN A 58 12.21 -17.61 28.29
C ASN A 58 10.73 -17.80 27.89
N ILE A 59 10.42 -18.84 27.13
CA ILE A 59 9.00 -19.12 26.74
C ILE A 59 8.17 -19.43 27.98
N GLN A 60 8.71 -20.19 28.96
CA GLN A 60 8.00 -20.47 30.21
C GLN A 60 7.73 -19.20 31.01
N ALA A 61 8.70 -18.31 31.10
CA ALA A 61 8.53 -17.02 31.80
C ALA A 61 7.45 -16.14 31.13
N LEU A 62 7.34 -16.19 29.80
CA LEU A 62 6.27 -15.52 29.07
C LEU A 62 4.89 -16.11 29.42
N LEU A 63 4.76 -17.44 29.46
CA LEU A 63 3.53 -18.11 29.84
C LEU A 63 3.13 -17.80 31.28
N ASP A 64 4.09 -17.79 32.22
CA ASP A 64 3.87 -17.43 33.60
C ASP A 64 3.39 -15.97 33.74
N ALA A 65 3.98 -15.03 32.96
CA ALA A 65 3.54 -13.64 32.92
C ALA A 65 2.11 -13.49 32.39
N VAL A 66 1.73 -14.24 31.35
CA VAL A 66 0.37 -14.26 30.81
C VAL A 66 -0.63 -14.80 31.84
N LEU A 67 -0.29 -15.91 32.50
CA LEU A 67 -1.13 -16.50 33.55
C LEU A 67 -1.29 -15.55 34.74
N LEU A 68 -0.20 -14.95 35.22
CA LEU A 68 -0.24 -13.98 36.33
C LEU A 68 -1.14 -12.79 35.98
N THR A 69 -1.03 -12.24 34.77
CA THR A 69 -1.87 -11.12 34.30
C THR A 69 -3.34 -11.54 34.23
N ALA A 70 -3.61 -12.73 33.72
CA ALA A 70 -4.98 -13.26 33.64
C ALA A 70 -5.61 -13.47 35.03
N ASP A 71 -4.87 -14.08 35.94
CA ASP A 71 -5.36 -14.41 37.30
C ASP A 71 -5.54 -13.16 38.18
N ALA A 72 -4.66 -12.17 38.02
CA ALA A 72 -4.72 -10.96 38.84
C ALA A 72 -5.71 -9.90 38.34
N GLY A 73 -5.94 -9.85 37.00
CA GLY A 73 -6.67 -8.74 36.37
C GLY A 73 -8.02 -9.08 35.75
N LEU A 74 -8.38 -10.36 35.61
CA LEU A 74 -9.55 -10.76 34.85
C LEU A 74 -10.45 -11.74 35.60
N ASP A 75 -11.76 -11.55 35.48
CA ASP A 75 -12.76 -12.55 35.90
C ASP A 75 -13.19 -13.39 34.69
N LEU A 76 -12.50 -14.51 34.47
CA LEU A 76 -12.66 -15.37 33.30
C LEU A 76 -13.67 -16.49 33.56
N THR A 77 -14.97 -16.12 33.68
CA THR A 77 -16.08 -17.06 33.86
C THR A 77 -16.92 -17.23 32.61
N ALA A 78 -17.35 -18.45 32.31
CA ALA A 78 -18.24 -18.73 31.19
C ALA A 78 -19.19 -19.91 31.50
N ASN A 79 -20.42 -19.84 30.97
CA ASN A 79 -21.39 -20.91 31.12
C ASN A 79 -21.26 -21.90 29.91
N PRO A 80 -20.87 -23.17 30.12
CA PRO A 80 -20.79 -24.17 29.07
C PRO A 80 -22.16 -24.77 28.64
N ASN A 81 -23.18 -24.64 29.51
CA ASN A 81 -24.48 -25.34 29.34
C ASN A 81 -25.48 -24.50 28.54
N LYS A 82 -25.08 -23.98 27.41
CA LYS A 82 -25.93 -23.27 26.45
C LYS A 82 -25.42 -23.44 25.01
N ALA A 83 -26.17 -22.98 24.02
CA ALA A 83 -25.74 -22.90 22.66
C ALA A 83 -24.41 -22.13 22.51
N ALA A 84 -23.48 -22.64 21.74
CA ALA A 84 -22.15 -22.03 21.61
C ALA A 84 -22.21 -20.67 20.93
N ARG A 85 -21.35 -19.80 21.44
CA ARG A 85 -21.10 -18.47 20.90
C ARG A 85 -19.62 -18.16 21.04
N GLY A 86 -19.07 -17.45 20.06
CA GLY A 86 -17.68 -17.05 20.07
C GLY A 86 -17.30 -16.21 18.87
N VAL A 87 -16.05 -16.27 18.48
CA VAL A 87 -15.47 -15.46 17.42
C VAL A 87 -14.64 -16.32 16.46
N ALA A 88 -14.71 -16.02 15.17
CA ALA A 88 -13.80 -16.58 14.18
C ALA A 88 -12.45 -15.85 14.27
N ILE A 89 -11.38 -16.59 14.57
CA ILE A 89 -10.03 -16.05 14.69
C ILE A 89 -9.41 -15.94 13.30
N GLU A 90 -9.60 -16.99 12.49
CA GLU A 90 -9.02 -17.12 11.17
C GLU A 90 -9.89 -18.00 10.29
N ALA A 91 -9.88 -17.77 8.99
CA ALA A 91 -10.56 -18.64 8.06
C ALA A 91 -9.85 -18.71 6.71
N ARG A 92 -9.94 -19.87 6.07
CA ARG A 92 -9.32 -20.15 4.77
C ARG A 92 -10.17 -21.04 3.89
N LEU A 93 -9.91 -21.01 2.61
CA LEU A 93 -10.50 -21.95 1.66
C LEU A 93 -9.51 -23.08 1.38
N ASP A 94 -9.83 -24.27 1.90
CA ASP A 94 -9.03 -25.49 1.69
C ASP A 94 -9.53 -26.24 0.46
N LYS A 95 -8.61 -26.70 -0.41
CA LYS A 95 -8.97 -27.38 -1.67
C LYS A 95 -9.74 -28.68 -1.49
N GLY A 96 -9.52 -29.39 -0.38
CA GLY A 96 -10.17 -30.69 -0.10
C GLY A 96 -11.33 -30.58 0.88
N ARG A 97 -11.25 -29.66 1.83
CA ARG A 97 -12.18 -29.54 2.96
C ARG A 97 -13.19 -28.41 2.79
N GLY A 98 -13.02 -27.55 1.77
CA GLY A 98 -13.84 -26.38 1.54
C GLY A 98 -13.51 -25.23 2.49
N SER A 99 -14.53 -24.49 2.94
CA SER A 99 -14.35 -23.43 3.93
C SER A 99 -14.00 -24.02 5.29
N VAL A 100 -12.88 -23.58 5.83
CA VAL A 100 -12.35 -23.97 7.15
C VAL A 100 -12.14 -22.72 7.97
N ALA A 101 -12.71 -22.70 9.19
CA ALA A 101 -12.60 -21.56 10.10
C ALA A 101 -12.10 -22.03 11.47
N THR A 102 -11.11 -21.35 12.02
CA THR A 102 -10.71 -21.50 13.41
C THR A 102 -11.57 -20.56 14.26
N VAL A 103 -12.33 -21.14 15.17
CA VAL A 103 -13.23 -20.39 16.06
C VAL A 103 -12.79 -20.56 17.51
N LEU A 104 -12.91 -19.49 18.29
CA LEU A 104 -12.72 -19.51 19.75
C LEU A 104 -14.09 -19.48 20.42
N ILE A 105 -14.38 -20.53 21.20
CA ILE A 105 -15.62 -20.60 21.97
C ILE A 105 -15.50 -19.68 23.17
N GLN A 106 -16.37 -18.67 23.28
CA GLN A 106 -16.44 -17.75 24.42
C GLN A 106 -17.46 -18.21 25.48
N SER A 107 -18.52 -18.85 25.04
CA SER A 107 -19.54 -19.40 25.93
C SER A 107 -20.35 -20.49 25.23
N GLY A 108 -20.96 -21.39 26.05
CA GLY A 108 -21.66 -22.56 25.51
C GLY A 108 -20.70 -23.66 25.06
N THR A 109 -21.23 -24.74 24.53
CA THR A 109 -20.46 -25.86 24.00
C THR A 109 -20.83 -26.09 22.54
N LEU A 110 -19.83 -26.06 21.66
CA LEU A 110 -19.99 -26.35 20.22
C LEU A 110 -19.85 -27.85 19.99
N ARG A 111 -20.73 -28.42 19.18
CA ARG A 111 -20.72 -29.85 18.85
C ARG A 111 -20.72 -30.08 17.34
N VAL A 112 -20.15 -31.21 16.94
CA VAL A 112 -20.34 -31.70 15.58
C VAL A 112 -21.82 -31.94 15.33
N GLY A 113 -22.33 -31.44 14.19
CA GLY A 113 -23.76 -31.49 13.86
C GLY A 113 -24.51 -30.17 14.14
N ASP A 114 -23.94 -29.25 14.91
CA ASP A 114 -24.57 -27.96 15.17
C ASP A 114 -24.70 -27.11 13.89
N ALA A 115 -25.83 -26.41 13.77
CA ALA A 115 -26.00 -25.37 12.75
C ALA A 115 -25.39 -24.07 13.25
N ILE A 116 -24.47 -23.47 12.49
CA ILE A 116 -23.76 -22.26 12.90
C ILE A 116 -23.85 -21.16 11.86
N VAL A 117 -23.76 -19.92 12.35
CA VAL A 117 -23.57 -18.70 11.55
C VAL A 117 -22.32 -18.01 12.05
N ALA A 118 -21.39 -17.69 11.15
CA ALA A 118 -20.20 -16.91 11.42
C ALA A 118 -20.13 -15.73 10.42
N GLY A 119 -20.37 -14.52 10.90
CA GLY A 119 -20.53 -13.36 10.01
C GLY A 119 -21.67 -13.59 9.00
N THR A 120 -21.34 -13.59 7.71
CA THR A 120 -22.25 -13.90 6.59
C THR A 120 -22.18 -15.37 6.15
N ALA A 121 -21.22 -16.14 6.69
CA ALA A 121 -21.11 -17.57 6.43
C ALA A 121 -22.05 -18.36 7.35
N TYR A 122 -22.62 -19.45 6.83
CA TYR A 122 -23.45 -20.36 7.61
C TYR A 122 -23.22 -21.82 7.18
N GLY A 123 -23.61 -22.76 7.98
CA GLY A 123 -23.53 -24.17 7.66
C GLY A 123 -23.69 -25.06 8.86
N ARG A 124 -23.56 -26.36 8.65
CA ARG A 124 -23.56 -27.37 9.69
C ARG A 124 -22.13 -27.85 9.95
N VAL A 125 -21.74 -27.88 11.21
CA VAL A 125 -20.43 -28.39 11.64
C VAL A 125 -20.33 -29.86 11.24
N ARG A 126 -19.52 -30.15 10.22
CA ARG A 126 -19.28 -31.51 9.73
C ARG A 126 -18.19 -32.22 10.50
N ALA A 127 -17.14 -31.48 10.83
CA ALA A 127 -16.01 -31.94 11.61
C ALA A 127 -15.37 -30.79 12.36
N MET A 128 -14.75 -31.09 13.49
CA MET A 128 -13.87 -30.19 14.23
C MET A 128 -12.53 -30.87 14.49
N VAL A 129 -11.46 -30.09 14.46
CA VAL A 129 -10.14 -30.55 14.87
C VAL A 129 -9.54 -29.53 15.87
N ASP A 130 -8.75 -30.02 16.77
CA ASP A 130 -8.05 -29.20 17.76
C ASP A 130 -6.76 -28.58 17.18
N GLU A 131 -5.97 -27.95 18.04
CA GLU A 131 -4.70 -27.32 17.71
C GLU A 131 -3.61 -28.29 17.23
N ASN A 132 -3.75 -29.58 17.56
CA ASN A 132 -2.84 -30.64 17.12
C ASN A 132 -3.30 -31.31 15.81
N GLY A 133 -4.48 -30.94 15.32
CA GLY A 133 -5.09 -31.54 14.13
C GLY A 133 -5.91 -32.82 14.44
N GLU A 134 -6.11 -33.13 15.74
CA GLU A 134 -6.86 -34.29 16.16
C GLU A 134 -8.38 -34.00 16.13
N PRO A 135 -9.21 -34.97 15.70
CA PRO A 135 -10.65 -34.79 15.64
C PRO A 135 -11.26 -34.66 17.03
N VAL A 136 -12.12 -33.66 17.20
CA VAL A 136 -12.89 -33.44 18.44
C VAL A 136 -14.38 -33.34 18.13
N PHE A 137 -15.22 -33.85 19.05
CA PHE A 137 -16.67 -33.89 18.87
C PHE A 137 -17.39 -32.75 19.58
N GLU A 138 -16.75 -32.18 20.61
CA GLU A 138 -17.25 -31.02 21.34
C GLU A 138 -16.13 -30.07 21.77
N ALA A 139 -16.44 -28.79 21.87
CA ALA A 139 -15.53 -27.76 22.31
C ALA A 139 -16.22 -26.84 23.31
N ALA A 140 -15.71 -26.83 24.55
CA ALA A 140 -16.16 -25.98 25.64
C ALA A 140 -15.60 -24.55 25.54
N PRO A 141 -16.03 -23.61 26.42
CA PRO A 141 -15.48 -22.24 26.45
C PRO A 141 -13.95 -22.22 26.57
N SER A 142 -13.33 -21.19 26.02
CA SER A 142 -11.88 -20.95 25.90
C SER A 142 -11.11 -21.91 24.98
N ARG A 143 -11.78 -22.88 24.37
CA ARG A 143 -11.13 -23.82 23.44
C ARG A 143 -11.18 -23.30 21.99
N PRO A 144 -10.05 -23.09 21.31
CA PRO A 144 -10.02 -22.87 19.88
C PRO A 144 -10.20 -24.21 19.16
N VAL A 145 -11.02 -24.22 18.11
CA VAL A 145 -11.19 -25.40 17.23
C VAL A 145 -11.32 -24.96 15.79
N GLN A 146 -10.79 -25.79 14.89
CA GLN A 146 -10.96 -25.62 13.46
C GLN A 146 -12.24 -26.34 13.01
N VAL A 147 -13.19 -25.57 12.47
CA VAL A 147 -14.51 -26.04 12.05
C VAL A 147 -14.57 -26.17 10.55
N GLN A 148 -15.20 -27.23 10.07
CA GLN A 148 -15.48 -27.51 8.65
C GLN A 148 -16.99 -27.60 8.43
N GLY A 149 -17.47 -27.13 7.27
CA GLY A 149 -18.88 -27.26 6.88
C GLY A 149 -19.60 -25.95 6.60
N LEU A 150 -18.92 -24.82 6.69
CA LEU A 150 -19.45 -23.51 6.29
C LEU A 150 -19.54 -23.41 4.76
N ASN A 151 -20.55 -22.69 4.27
CA ASN A 151 -20.77 -22.44 2.84
C ASN A 151 -19.78 -21.45 2.22
N SER A 152 -19.22 -20.55 3.03
CA SER A 152 -18.26 -19.53 2.63
C SER A 152 -17.24 -19.28 3.74
N VAL A 153 -16.22 -18.50 3.46
CA VAL A 153 -15.14 -18.16 4.41
C VAL A 153 -15.57 -16.95 5.22
N PRO A 154 -15.76 -17.06 6.56
CA PRO A 154 -16.03 -15.91 7.42
C PRO A 154 -14.78 -15.02 7.54
N ARG A 155 -14.96 -13.77 7.99
CA ARG A 155 -13.86 -12.86 8.28
C ARG A 155 -13.29 -13.11 9.68
N ALA A 156 -12.01 -12.80 9.86
CA ALA A 156 -11.44 -12.72 11.20
C ALA A 156 -12.19 -11.66 12.04
N GLY A 157 -12.51 -11.99 13.28
CA GLY A 157 -13.31 -11.13 14.15
C GLY A 157 -14.83 -11.32 14.04
N ASP A 158 -15.33 -12.04 13.03
CA ASP A 158 -16.76 -12.34 12.92
C ASP A 158 -17.26 -13.14 14.11
N THR A 159 -18.36 -12.70 14.72
CA THR A 159 -19.02 -13.46 15.76
C THR A 159 -19.74 -14.67 15.18
N PHE A 160 -19.52 -15.83 15.79
CA PHE A 160 -20.32 -17.01 15.47
C PHE A 160 -21.33 -17.33 16.58
N ILE A 161 -22.43 -17.93 16.16
CA ILE A 161 -23.48 -18.43 17.05
C ILE A 161 -24.00 -19.77 16.53
N VAL A 162 -24.36 -20.66 17.46
CA VAL A 162 -25.13 -21.87 17.16
C VAL A 162 -26.60 -21.50 17.10
N THR A 163 -27.32 -22.10 16.16
CA THR A 163 -28.77 -21.97 15.97
C THR A 163 -29.43 -23.34 16.03
N ASP A 164 -30.71 -23.38 16.36
CA ASP A 164 -31.46 -24.63 16.49
C ASP A 164 -31.68 -25.30 15.12
N GLU A 165 -31.77 -24.52 14.03
CA GLU A 165 -32.09 -24.99 12.70
C GLU A 165 -31.18 -24.35 11.62
N ASP A 166 -30.84 -25.14 10.59
CA ASP A 166 -30.11 -24.67 9.41
C ASP A 166 -30.82 -23.52 8.69
N ARG A 167 -32.16 -23.55 8.66
CA ARG A 167 -32.97 -22.49 8.04
C ARG A 167 -32.76 -21.15 8.75
N LEU A 168 -32.74 -21.16 10.08
CA LEU A 168 -32.49 -19.95 10.87
C LEU A 168 -31.09 -19.43 10.67
N ALA A 169 -30.10 -20.34 10.63
CA ALA A 169 -28.71 -20.00 10.32
C ALA A 169 -28.60 -19.23 8.99
N ARG A 170 -29.22 -19.77 7.95
CA ARG A 170 -29.26 -19.17 6.63
C ARG A 170 -29.93 -17.79 6.63
N GLN A 171 -31.08 -17.64 7.27
CA GLN A 171 -31.81 -16.37 7.33
C GLN A 171 -31.00 -15.26 8.03
N ILE A 172 -30.29 -15.61 9.11
CA ILE A 172 -29.42 -14.66 9.82
C ILE A 172 -28.26 -14.23 8.91
N ALA A 173 -27.61 -15.17 8.22
CA ALA A 173 -26.50 -14.89 7.31
C ALA A 173 -26.95 -13.98 6.15
N GLU A 174 -28.06 -14.31 5.48
CA GLU A 174 -28.63 -13.51 4.39
C GLU A 174 -28.99 -12.07 4.85
N LYS A 175 -29.55 -11.94 6.06
CA LYS A 175 -29.84 -10.62 6.63
C LYS A 175 -28.58 -9.80 6.91
N ARG A 176 -27.53 -10.42 7.43
CA ARG A 176 -26.24 -9.76 7.66
C ARG A 176 -25.59 -9.33 6.34
N GLU A 177 -25.60 -10.21 5.33
CA GLU A 177 -25.09 -9.91 3.99
C GLU A 177 -25.82 -8.74 3.32
N ALA A 178 -27.16 -8.72 3.42
CA ALA A 178 -27.97 -7.62 2.92
C ALA A 178 -27.65 -6.29 3.64
N ALA A 179 -27.45 -6.32 4.96
CA ALA A 179 -27.08 -5.14 5.75
C ALA A 179 -25.70 -4.62 5.35
N GLU A 180 -24.71 -5.51 5.18
CA GLU A 180 -23.36 -5.13 4.72
C GLU A 180 -23.38 -4.53 3.31
N ARG A 181 -24.11 -5.15 2.39
CA ARG A 181 -24.30 -4.64 1.02
C ARG A 181 -24.92 -3.24 1.03
N ASN A 182 -25.96 -3.03 1.82
CA ASN A 182 -26.61 -1.74 1.94
C ASN A 182 -25.68 -0.69 2.57
N ALA A 183 -24.88 -1.06 3.56
CA ALA A 183 -23.88 -0.16 4.16
C ALA A 183 -22.79 0.23 3.15
N GLN A 184 -22.31 -0.71 2.32
CA GLN A 184 -21.35 -0.45 1.26
C GLN A 184 -21.94 0.48 0.17
N LEU A 185 -23.17 0.23 -0.26
CA LEU A 185 -23.88 1.09 -1.21
C LEU A 185 -24.12 2.50 -0.65
N ALA A 186 -24.45 2.63 0.64
CA ALA A 186 -24.61 3.92 1.28
C ALA A 186 -23.29 4.69 1.38
N LYS A 187 -22.17 4.00 1.65
CA LYS A 187 -20.83 4.60 1.62
C LYS A 187 -20.44 5.03 0.19
N ALA A 188 -20.76 4.23 -0.82
CA ALA A 188 -20.53 4.58 -2.22
C ALA A 188 -21.37 5.78 -2.67
N ARG A 189 -22.64 5.86 -2.27
CA ARG A 189 -23.54 6.99 -2.60
C ARG A 189 -23.17 8.31 -1.93
N LYS A 190 -22.58 8.28 -0.73
CA LYS A 190 -22.10 9.50 -0.04
C LYS A 190 -20.92 10.19 -0.76
N ARG A 191 -20.33 9.54 -1.76
CA ARG A 191 -19.16 10.04 -2.50
C ARG A 191 -19.48 10.73 -3.83
N ILE A 192 -20.77 10.94 -4.18
CA ILE A 192 -21.16 11.59 -5.44
C ILE A 192 -21.96 12.85 -5.12
N SER A 193 -21.26 13.95 -4.83
CA SER A 193 -21.84 15.31 -4.90
C SER A 193 -21.52 15.93 -6.27
N LEU A 194 -22.18 17.05 -6.62
CA LEU A 194 -21.85 17.81 -7.84
C LEU A 194 -20.41 18.35 -7.84
N GLU A 195 -19.85 18.58 -6.66
CA GLU A 195 -18.43 18.94 -6.46
C GLU A 195 -17.52 17.74 -6.77
N ASP A 196 -17.97 16.50 -6.49
CA ASP A 196 -17.27 15.27 -6.88
C ASP A 196 -17.33 15.03 -8.39
N PHE A 197 -18.35 15.53 -9.10
CA PHE A 197 -18.43 15.41 -10.56
C PHE A 197 -17.43 16.32 -11.28
N THR A 198 -17.22 17.53 -10.77
CA THR A 198 -16.13 18.41 -11.25
C THR A 198 -14.76 17.83 -10.90
N ARG A 199 -14.62 17.22 -9.74
CA ARG A 199 -13.42 16.49 -9.31
C ARG A 199 -13.17 15.25 -10.18
N ALA A 200 -14.21 14.47 -10.50
CA ALA A 200 -14.13 13.32 -11.41
C ALA A 200 -13.76 13.70 -12.85
N LEU A 201 -14.12 14.89 -13.30
CA LEU A 201 -13.67 15.46 -14.58
C LEU A 201 -12.20 15.92 -14.52
N GLU A 202 -11.72 16.34 -13.35
CA GLU A 202 -10.32 16.60 -13.08
C GLU A 202 -9.55 15.31 -12.80
N GLU A 203 -10.15 14.32 -12.12
CA GLU A 203 -9.63 12.96 -11.88
C GLU A 203 -9.39 12.15 -13.18
N GLY A 204 -10.01 12.51 -14.29
CA GLY A 204 -9.65 11.98 -15.63
C GLY A 204 -8.21 12.28 -16.05
N LYS A 205 -7.46 13.04 -15.23
CA LYS A 205 -6.01 13.30 -15.37
C LYS A 205 -5.15 12.50 -14.38
N VAL A 206 -5.77 11.81 -13.40
CA VAL A 206 -5.07 11.01 -12.39
C VAL A 206 -4.90 9.59 -12.90
N GLU A 207 -3.68 9.11 -13.00
CA GLU A 207 -3.41 7.72 -13.32
C GLU A 207 -3.69 6.85 -12.10
N SER A 208 -4.39 5.72 -12.29
CA SER A 208 -4.75 4.82 -11.20
C SER A 208 -4.09 3.46 -11.35
N LEU A 209 -3.44 2.98 -10.29
CA LEU A 209 -2.99 1.60 -10.17
C LEU A 209 -4.11 0.77 -9.52
N ASN A 210 -4.77 -0.06 -10.31
CA ASN A 210 -5.82 -0.93 -9.83
C ASN A 210 -5.26 -2.28 -9.40
N LEU A 211 -5.61 -2.75 -8.21
CA LEU A 211 -5.14 -4.02 -7.65
C LEU A 211 -6.30 -4.95 -7.31
N ILE A 212 -6.07 -6.24 -7.53
CA ILE A 212 -6.85 -7.34 -6.98
C ILE A 212 -5.95 -8.12 -6.02
N ILE A 213 -6.38 -8.32 -4.78
CA ILE A 213 -5.60 -9.01 -3.75
C ILE A 213 -6.22 -10.37 -3.45
N LYS A 214 -5.41 -11.43 -3.57
CA LYS A 214 -5.80 -12.80 -3.19
C LYS A 214 -4.79 -13.35 -2.19
N GLY A 215 -5.25 -13.95 -1.11
CA GLY A 215 -4.39 -14.53 -0.08
C GLY A 215 -4.88 -15.90 0.38
N ASP A 216 -4.03 -16.62 1.10
CA ASP A 216 -4.33 -17.92 1.68
C ASP A 216 -5.31 -17.79 2.86
N VAL A 217 -5.21 -16.71 3.63
CA VAL A 217 -6.06 -16.43 4.79
C VAL A 217 -6.58 -14.99 4.77
N SER A 218 -7.74 -14.76 5.40
CA SER A 218 -8.38 -13.44 5.42
C SER A 218 -7.54 -12.36 6.11
N GLY A 219 -6.88 -12.71 7.22
CA GLY A 219 -6.03 -11.76 7.96
C GLY A 219 -4.82 -11.27 7.16
N ALA A 220 -4.21 -12.13 6.33
CA ALA A 220 -3.10 -11.73 5.45
C ALA A 220 -3.55 -10.77 4.35
N VAL A 221 -4.74 -11.00 3.77
CA VAL A 221 -5.34 -10.11 2.76
C VAL A 221 -5.63 -8.74 3.35
N GLU A 222 -6.20 -8.70 4.55
CA GLU A 222 -6.55 -7.47 5.26
C GLU A 222 -5.31 -6.67 5.67
N ALA A 223 -4.29 -7.34 6.23
CA ALA A 223 -3.02 -6.71 6.58
C ALA A 223 -2.29 -6.13 5.37
N LEU A 224 -2.31 -6.83 4.23
CA LEU A 224 -1.72 -6.34 2.99
C LEU A 224 -2.50 -5.12 2.46
N GLU A 225 -3.84 -5.17 2.44
CA GLU A 225 -4.69 -4.04 2.04
C GLU A 225 -4.42 -2.80 2.90
N GLU A 226 -4.42 -2.94 4.24
CA GLU A 226 -4.12 -1.81 5.13
C GLU A 226 -2.74 -1.21 4.91
N SER A 227 -1.74 -2.06 4.66
CA SER A 227 -0.38 -1.61 4.42
C SER A 227 -0.25 -0.87 3.10
N LEU A 228 -0.88 -1.37 2.04
CA LEU A 228 -0.89 -0.74 0.73
C LEU A 228 -1.63 0.61 0.74
N LEU A 229 -2.73 0.73 1.49
CA LEU A 229 -3.48 1.98 1.62
C LEU A 229 -2.75 3.07 2.44
N LYS A 230 -1.68 2.72 3.16
CA LYS A 230 -0.82 3.66 3.89
C LYS A 230 0.33 4.21 3.06
N ILE A 231 0.53 3.72 1.85
CA ILE A 231 1.56 4.25 0.94
C ILE A 231 1.16 5.69 0.59
N GLU A 232 2.01 6.62 0.94
CA GLU A 232 1.85 8.02 0.55
C GLU A 232 2.25 8.19 -0.91
N VAL A 233 1.33 8.64 -1.73
CA VAL A 233 1.53 8.90 -3.16
C VAL A 233 1.17 10.34 -3.48
N ASP A 234 1.80 10.87 -4.52
CA ASP A 234 1.47 12.15 -5.11
C ASP A 234 0.01 12.19 -5.62
N ASP A 235 -0.65 13.34 -5.55
CA ASP A 235 -2.05 13.55 -5.98
C ASP A 235 -2.29 13.21 -7.47
N SER A 236 -1.24 13.04 -8.27
CA SER A 236 -1.32 12.68 -9.69
C SER A 236 -1.52 11.17 -9.95
N VAL A 237 -1.34 10.33 -8.92
CA VAL A 237 -1.47 8.86 -9.01
C VAL A 237 -2.32 8.35 -7.86
N GLN A 238 -3.22 7.41 -8.13
CA GLN A 238 -4.10 6.82 -7.11
C GLN A 238 -3.96 5.31 -7.07
N LEU A 239 -3.82 4.75 -5.86
CA LEU A 239 -3.94 3.31 -5.63
C LEU A 239 -5.40 2.93 -5.37
N ARG A 240 -5.92 1.93 -6.08
CA ARG A 240 -7.28 1.42 -5.92
C ARG A 240 -7.28 -0.10 -5.77
N ILE A 241 -7.81 -0.59 -4.68
CA ILE A 241 -8.05 -2.03 -4.47
C ILE A 241 -9.50 -2.31 -4.90
N ILE A 242 -9.67 -2.92 -6.08
CA ILE A 242 -10.98 -3.16 -6.69
C ILE A 242 -11.63 -4.45 -6.19
N HIS A 243 -10.81 -5.45 -5.82
CA HIS A 243 -11.31 -6.70 -5.26
C HIS A 243 -10.29 -7.33 -4.32
N ARG A 244 -10.82 -8.04 -3.32
CA ARG A 244 -10.03 -8.86 -2.40
C ARG A 244 -10.73 -10.19 -2.13
N GLY A 245 -9.97 -11.25 -1.90
CA GLY A 245 -10.54 -12.56 -1.62
C GLY A 245 -9.54 -13.57 -1.09
N VAL A 246 -10.07 -14.64 -0.53
CA VAL A 246 -9.30 -15.75 0.04
C VAL A 246 -9.30 -16.93 -0.94
N GLY A 247 -8.18 -17.62 -1.04
CA GLY A 247 -7.98 -18.77 -1.91
C GLY A 247 -7.19 -18.47 -3.18
N ALA A 248 -7.10 -19.47 -4.07
CA ALA A 248 -6.37 -19.35 -5.34
C ALA A 248 -6.94 -18.23 -6.22
N VAL A 249 -6.09 -17.67 -7.09
CA VAL A 249 -6.57 -16.77 -8.15
C VAL A 249 -7.39 -17.58 -9.14
N THR A 250 -8.61 -17.13 -9.40
CA THR A 250 -9.59 -17.80 -10.27
C THR A 250 -9.74 -17.12 -11.62
N GLU A 251 -10.40 -17.78 -12.56
CA GLU A 251 -10.73 -17.21 -13.86
C GLU A 251 -11.59 -15.93 -13.74
N SER A 252 -12.46 -15.86 -12.72
CA SER A 252 -13.27 -14.66 -12.44
C SER A 252 -12.42 -13.46 -12.00
N ASP A 253 -11.38 -13.69 -11.22
CA ASP A 253 -10.45 -12.64 -10.81
C ASP A 253 -9.70 -12.08 -12.03
N VAL A 254 -9.27 -12.96 -12.95
CA VAL A 254 -8.62 -12.56 -14.21
C VAL A 254 -9.57 -11.74 -15.09
N ASN A 255 -10.85 -12.15 -15.19
CA ASN A 255 -11.85 -11.38 -15.95
C ASN A 255 -12.04 -9.98 -15.40
N LEU A 256 -12.12 -9.85 -14.07
CA LEU A 256 -12.23 -8.56 -13.41
C LEU A 256 -10.99 -7.70 -13.66
N ALA A 257 -9.79 -8.30 -13.56
CA ALA A 257 -8.53 -7.62 -13.85
C ALA A 257 -8.46 -7.09 -15.29
N THR A 258 -8.96 -7.87 -16.26
CA THR A 258 -9.00 -7.46 -17.67
C THR A 258 -9.89 -6.22 -17.88
N ILE A 259 -11.05 -6.15 -17.21
CA ILE A 259 -12.01 -5.04 -17.36
C ILE A 259 -11.44 -3.74 -16.78
N ASP A 260 -10.83 -3.81 -15.61
CA ASP A 260 -10.37 -2.65 -14.85
C ASP A 260 -8.86 -2.37 -15.04
N ASN A 261 -8.20 -3.08 -15.96
CA ASN A 261 -6.75 -3.00 -16.19
C ASN A 261 -5.95 -3.13 -14.87
N ALA A 262 -6.28 -4.16 -14.09
CA ALA A 262 -5.74 -4.35 -12.77
C ALA A 262 -4.62 -5.40 -12.72
N ILE A 263 -3.69 -5.22 -11.79
CA ILE A 263 -2.68 -6.22 -11.44
C ILE A 263 -3.24 -7.11 -10.33
N ILE A 264 -3.01 -8.43 -10.44
CA ILE A 264 -3.42 -9.38 -9.40
C ILE A 264 -2.23 -9.68 -8.50
N ILE A 265 -2.38 -9.45 -7.20
CA ILE A 265 -1.42 -9.82 -6.16
C ILE A 265 -1.87 -11.12 -5.49
N GLY A 266 -1.08 -12.18 -5.63
CA GLY A 266 -1.27 -13.46 -4.96
C GLY A 266 -0.34 -13.60 -3.76
N PHE A 267 -0.86 -13.44 -2.53
CA PHE A 267 -0.10 -13.61 -1.31
C PHE A 267 -0.23 -15.05 -0.78
N ASN A 268 0.87 -15.81 -0.79
CA ASN A 268 0.93 -17.25 -0.48
C ASN A 268 -0.01 -18.13 -1.33
N VAL A 269 -0.59 -17.62 -2.40
CA VAL A 269 -1.49 -18.36 -3.28
C VAL A 269 -0.97 -18.40 -4.71
N ARG A 270 -1.50 -19.31 -5.51
CA ARG A 270 -1.18 -19.44 -6.93
C ARG A 270 -2.47 -19.47 -7.75
N PRO A 271 -2.42 -19.10 -9.02
CA PRO A 271 -3.57 -19.20 -9.90
C PRO A 271 -3.91 -20.67 -10.15
N ASP A 272 -5.19 -20.97 -10.31
CA ASP A 272 -5.60 -22.25 -10.85
C ASP A 272 -5.17 -22.39 -12.33
N PRO A 273 -5.15 -23.60 -12.91
CA PRO A 273 -4.68 -23.79 -14.29
C PRO A 273 -5.44 -22.95 -15.33
N LYS A 274 -6.75 -22.80 -15.18
CA LYS A 274 -7.59 -22.02 -16.10
C LYS A 274 -7.31 -20.53 -15.97
N ALA A 275 -7.16 -20.03 -14.73
CA ALA A 275 -6.79 -18.63 -14.47
C ALA A 275 -5.43 -18.28 -15.06
N ARG A 276 -4.45 -19.19 -14.92
CA ARG A 276 -3.10 -19.00 -15.49
C ARG A 276 -3.13 -18.89 -17.02
N GLU A 277 -3.84 -19.83 -17.66
CA GLU A 277 -3.97 -19.84 -19.12
C GLU A 277 -4.68 -18.57 -19.62
N ARG A 278 -5.74 -18.18 -18.92
CA ARG A 278 -6.50 -16.97 -19.26
C ARG A 278 -5.67 -15.70 -19.06
N ALA A 279 -4.97 -15.57 -17.94
CA ALA A 279 -4.11 -14.41 -17.67
C ALA A 279 -3.03 -14.25 -18.74
N ALA A 280 -2.40 -15.36 -19.16
CA ALA A 280 -1.42 -15.35 -20.25
C ALA A 280 -2.02 -14.88 -21.59
N ARG A 281 -3.27 -15.29 -21.88
CA ARG A 281 -3.96 -14.89 -23.12
C ARG A 281 -4.42 -13.45 -23.11
N GLU A 282 -4.93 -12.96 -21.99
CA GLU A 282 -5.47 -11.59 -21.83
C GLU A 282 -4.37 -10.58 -21.44
N GLY A 283 -3.13 -11.03 -21.18
CA GLY A 283 -2.02 -10.16 -20.78
C GLY A 283 -2.13 -9.60 -19.36
N VAL A 284 -2.88 -10.27 -18.48
CA VAL A 284 -3.05 -9.84 -17.08
C VAL A 284 -1.80 -10.19 -16.27
N ASP A 285 -1.21 -9.20 -15.60
CA ASP A 285 -0.06 -9.40 -14.71
C ASP A 285 -0.52 -9.99 -13.38
N ILE A 286 0.09 -11.12 -12.99
CA ILE A 286 -0.16 -11.78 -11.70
C ILE A 286 1.17 -11.90 -10.96
N ARG A 287 1.32 -11.16 -9.88
CA ARG A 287 2.51 -11.16 -9.03
C ARG A 287 2.32 -11.96 -7.77
N PHE A 288 3.37 -12.63 -7.31
CA PHE A 288 3.30 -13.56 -6.18
C PHE A 288 4.28 -13.16 -5.09
N TYR A 289 3.76 -13.07 -3.87
CA TYR A 289 4.55 -12.72 -2.69
C TYR A 289 4.28 -13.70 -1.55
N SER A 290 5.29 -13.91 -0.71
CA SER A 290 5.21 -14.63 0.56
C SER A 290 5.65 -13.76 1.73
N VAL A 291 6.19 -12.56 1.45
CA VAL A 291 6.61 -11.56 2.41
C VAL A 291 5.88 -10.26 2.08
N ILE A 292 5.19 -9.69 3.07
CA ILE A 292 4.33 -8.53 2.86
C ILE A 292 5.12 -7.29 2.41
N TYR A 293 6.32 -7.10 2.94
CA TYR A 293 7.17 -5.95 2.59
C TYR A 293 7.56 -5.95 1.11
N ASN A 294 7.84 -7.11 0.53
CA ASN A 294 8.19 -7.20 -0.90
C ASN A 294 7.02 -6.77 -1.80
N ALA A 295 5.78 -7.07 -1.37
CA ALA A 295 4.60 -6.63 -2.10
C ALA A 295 4.38 -5.12 -2.00
N ILE A 296 4.66 -4.54 -0.83
CA ILE A 296 4.56 -3.10 -0.59
C ILE A 296 5.62 -2.36 -1.43
N ASP A 297 6.87 -2.80 -1.36
CA ASP A 297 8.00 -2.19 -2.08
C ASP A 297 7.76 -2.19 -3.60
N ASP A 298 7.29 -3.31 -4.17
CA ASP A 298 7.00 -3.43 -5.60
C ASP A 298 5.83 -2.52 -6.04
N VAL A 299 4.80 -2.39 -5.20
CA VAL A 299 3.66 -1.50 -5.48
C VAL A 299 4.09 -0.04 -5.38
N GLU A 300 4.87 0.32 -4.37
CA GLU A 300 5.42 1.67 -4.19
C GLU A 300 6.32 2.08 -5.38
N GLN A 301 7.20 1.18 -5.83
CA GLN A 301 8.00 1.40 -7.03
C GLN A 301 7.13 1.55 -8.29
N SER A 302 6.07 0.77 -8.41
CA SER A 302 5.14 0.87 -9.54
C SER A 302 4.39 2.20 -9.54
N LEU A 303 3.93 2.67 -8.39
CA LEU A 303 3.29 3.98 -8.22
C LEU A 303 4.26 5.13 -8.54
N THR A 304 5.49 5.05 -8.04
CA THR A 304 6.55 6.04 -8.34
C THR A 304 6.87 6.09 -9.84
N GLY A 305 6.90 4.92 -10.50
CA GLY A 305 7.14 4.81 -11.95
C GLY A 305 6.01 5.38 -12.82
N MET A 306 4.80 5.52 -12.28
CA MET A 306 3.65 6.13 -12.96
C MET A 306 3.65 7.66 -12.89
N LEU A 307 4.43 8.25 -12.00
CA LEU A 307 4.51 9.71 -11.86
C LEU A 307 5.12 10.34 -13.12
N LYS A 308 4.52 11.43 -13.60
CA LYS A 308 5.07 12.18 -14.73
C LYS A 308 6.44 12.76 -14.36
N PRO A 309 7.42 12.75 -15.31
CA PRO A 309 8.73 13.35 -15.06
C PRO A 309 8.57 14.83 -14.73
N GLU A 310 9.14 15.26 -13.63
CA GLU A 310 9.29 16.68 -13.32
C GLU A 310 10.53 17.20 -14.01
N PHE A 311 10.38 18.32 -14.72
CA PHE A 311 11.48 19.00 -15.39
C PHE A 311 11.81 20.27 -14.59
N GLU A 312 13.08 20.45 -14.30
CA GLU A 312 13.58 21.71 -13.75
C GLU A 312 14.38 22.49 -14.82
N GLU A 313 14.26 23.80 -14.79
CA GLU A 313 15.05 24.68 -15.64
C GLU A 313 16.47 24.75 -15.08
N LYS A 314 17.44 24.24 -15.82
CA LYS A 314 18.86 24.29 -15.46
C LYS A 314 19.62 25.19 -16.42
N GLN A 315 20.44 26.05 -15.87
CA GLN A 315 21.36 26.88 -16.65
C GLN A 315 22.32 25.98 -17.45
N SER A 316 22.30 26.11 -18.79
CA SER A 316 23.14 25.32 -19.69
C SER A 316 24.40 26.09 -20.11
N GLY A 317 24.34 27.41 -20.23
CA GLY A 317 25.49 28.23 -20.57
C GLY A 317 25.25 29.73 -20.38
N VAL A 318 26.35 30.47 -20.29
CA VAL A 318 26.37 31.93 -20.23
C VAL A 318 27.32 32.47 -21.27
N ALA A 319 26.88 33.45 -22.02
CA ALA A 319 27.68 34.14 -23.02
C ALA A 319 27.60 35.67 -22.85
N GLU A 320 28.73 36.37 -22.94
CA GLU A 320 28.83 37.82 -22.84
C GLU A 320 28.82 38.44 -24.23
N ILE A 321 28.00 39.47 -24.46
CA ILE A 321 27.91 40.20 -25.73
C ILE A 321 29.11 41.12 -25.87
N ARG A 322 29.93 40.91 -26.89
CA ARG A 322 31.10 41.72 -27.27
C ARG A 322 30.82 42.73 -28.37
N GLU A 323 29.97 42.34 -29.31
CA GLU A 323 29.60 43.18 -30.44
C GLU A 323 28.13 42.92 -30.83
N VAL A 324 27.51 43.95 -31.43
CA VAL A 324 26.14 43.86 -31.94
C VAL A 324 26.15 44.10 -33.45
N PHE A 325 25.78 43.10 -34.24
CA PHE A 325 25.69 43.18 -35.69
C PHE A 325 24.24 43.39 -36.12
N ARG A 326 24.03 44.35 -37.04
CA ARG A 326 22.70 44.56 -37.63
C ARG A 326 22.56 43.85 -38.95
N SER A 327 21.57 42.99 -39.01
CA SER A 327 21.21 42.25 -40.28
C SER A 327 19.84 42.71 -40.76
N SER A 328 19.76 43.08 -42.03
CA SER A 328 18.49 43.48 -42.67
C SER A 328 17.47 42.36 -42.82
N LYS A 329 17.88 41.10 -42.63
CA LYS A 329 17.02 39.91 -42.82
C LYS A 329 16.63 39.24 -41.50
N ILE A 330 17.44 39.35 -40.43
CA ILE A 330 17.29 38.52 -39.20
C ILE A 330 17.22 39.40 -37.95
N GLY A 331 17.34 40.73 -38.07
CA GLY A 331 17.39 41.63 -36.94
C GLY A 331 18.82 41.80 -36.34
N ASN A 332 18.90 42.10 -35.05
CA ASN A 332 20.20 42.24 -34.37
C ASN A 332 20.76 40.86 -34.00
N ILE A 333 22.05 40.67 -34.30
CA ILE A 333 22.81 39.47 -33.94
C ILE A 333 23.81 39.83 -32.87
N ALA A 334 23.77 39.12 -31.76
CA ALA A 334 24.75 39.28 -30.68
C ALA A 334 26.02 38.49 -31.02
N GLY A 335 27.14 39.21 -31.22
CA GLY A 335 28.47 38.60 -31.24
C GLY A 335 28.93 38.39 -29.81
N VAL A 336 29.02 37.14 -29.37
CA VAL A 336 29.26 36.77 -27.98
C VAL A 336 30.47 35.88 -27.80
N ILE A 337 31.03 35.90 -26.62
CA ILE A 337 31.97 34.88 -26.16
C ILE A 337 31.30 34.05 -25.05
N VAL A 338 31.34 32.74 -25.15
CA VAL A 338 30.77 31.82 -24.17
C VAL A 338 31.68 31.82 -22.93
N ARG A 339 31.15 32.23 -21.78
CA ARG A 339 31.90 32.32 -20.51
C ARG A 339 31.86 31.06 -19.71
N SER A 340 30.73 30.35 -19.72
CA SER A 340 30.57 29.08 -19.02
C SER A 340 29.53 28.19 -19.72
N GLY A 341 29.69 26.87 -19.58
CA GLY A 341 28.76 25.87 -20.10
C GLY A 341 28.76 25.75 -21.61
N THR A 342 27.59 25.42 -22.16
CA THR A 342 27.39 25.22 -23.63
C THR A 342 26.11 25.93 -24.05
N ILE A 343 26.21 26.71 -25.10
CA ILE A 343 25.08 27.35 -25.78
C ILE A 343 24.58 26.43 -26.86
N THR A 344 23.33 26.02 -26.82
CA THR A 344 22.73 25.16 -27.86
C THR A 344 21.69 25.90 -28.69
N ARG A 345 21.59 25.58 -29.97
CA ARG A 345 20.53 26.08 -30.83
C ARG A 345 19.18 25.53 -30.33
N ASN A 346 18.17 26.36 -30.26
CA ASN A 346 16.82 26.08 -29.70
C ASN A 346 16.72 26.09 -28.16
N ALA A 347 17.82 26.37 -27.43
CA ALA A 347 17.71 26.64 -26.01
C ALA A 347 16.86 27.89 -25.75
N LYS A 348 16.19 27.93 -24.60
CA LYS A 348 15.60 29.17 -24.12
C LYS A 348 16.71 30.07 -23.58
N ALA A 349 16.61 31.35 -23.85
CA ALA A 349 17.59 32.34 -23.43
C ALA A 349 16.94 33.47 -22.69
N ARG A 350 17.68 34.04 -21.74
CA ARG A 350 17.38 35.32 -21.09
C ARG A 350 18.55 36.28 -21.27
N VAL A 351 18.22 37.57 -21.38
CA VAL A 351 19.22 38.63 -21.48
C VAL A 351 19.30 39.34 -20.14
N ILE A 352 20.51 39.43 -19.59
CA ILE A 352 20.81 40.06 -18.32
C ILE A 352 21.69 41.27 -18.57
N ARG A 353 21.28 42.44 -18.04
CA ARG A 353 22.00 43.69 -18.12
C ARG A 353 22.24 44.20 -16.71
N ASP A 354 23.49 44.45 -16.32
CA ASP A 354 23.87 44.90 -14.97
C ASP A 354 23.26 44.06 -13.83
N GLY A 355 23.18 42.72 -14.05
CA GLY A 355 22.59 41.77 -13.07
C GLY A 355 21.07 41.75 -13.04
N VAL A 356 20.37 42.45 -13.95
CA VAL A 356 18.90 42.47 -14.04
C VAL A 356 18.46 41.79 -15.33
N VAL A 357 17.46 40.89 -15.24
CA VAL A 357 16.86 40.26 -16.40
C VAL A 357 16.04 41.27 -17.19
N VAL A 358 16.49 41.58 -18.41
CA VAL A 358 15.85 42.54 -19.33
C VAL A 358 14.82 41.83 -20.22
N ALA A 359 15.09 40.59 -20.58
CA ALA A 359 14.16 39.75 -21.34
C ALA A 359 14.36 38.28 -20.97
N ASP A 360 13.26 37.52 -20.94
CA ASP A 360 13.23 36.09 -20.60
C ASP A 360 12.41 35.32 -21.62
N GLY A 361 12.66 33.99 -21.67
CA GLY A 361 11.92 33.07 -22.54
C GLY A 361 12.19 33.24 -24.06
N LEU A 362 13.30 33.90 -24.41
CA LEU A 362 13.70 34.09 -25.81
C LEU A 362 14.18 32.76 -26.40
N ALA A 363 13.86 32.53 -27.68
CA ALA A 363 14.40 31.38 -28.41
C ALA A 363 15.68 31.78 -29.18
N ILE A 364 16.69 30.93 -29.16
CA ILE A 364 17.86 31.08 -30.03
C ILE A 364 17.48 30.61 -31.41
N GLU A 365 17.11 31.55 -32.29
CA GLU A 365 16.71 31.22 -33.69
C GLU A 365 17.92 30.92 -34.61
N SER A 366 19.05 31.52 -34.34
CA SER A 366 20.27 31.26 -35.08
C SER A 366 21.49 31.23 -34.17
N LEU A 367 22.35 30.21 -34.39
CA LEU A 367 23.63 30.08 -33.71
C LEU A 367 24.69 29.82 -34.77
N ARG A 368 25.66 30.75 -34.91
CA ARG A 368 26.68 30.70 -35.96
C ARG A 368 28.07 30.88 -35.41
N ARG A 369 29.00 30.17 -35.94
CA ARG A 369 30.42 30.38 -35.70
C ARG A 369 31.09 30.76 -37.02
N PHE A 370 31.63 31.99 -37.11
CA PHE A 370 32.05 32.61 -38.36
C PHE A 370 30.91 32.67 -39.41
N LYS A 371 30.97 31.84 -40.44
CA LYS A 371 29.93 31.78 -41.50
C LYS A 371 29.06 30.55 -41.43
N ASP A 372 29.40 29.60 -40.56
CA ASP A 372 28.75 28.30 -40.48
C ASP A 372 27.68 28.25 -39.38
N ASP A 373 26.54 27.67 -39.68
CA ASP A 373 25.51 27.36 -38.70
C ASP A 373 25.97 26.17 -37.84
N VAL A 374 25.90 26.32 -36.51
CA VAL A 374 26.31 25.28 -35.56
C VAL A 374 25.17 24.92 -34.66
N THR A 375 25.21 23.72 -34.10
CA THR A 375 24.21 23.22 -33.16
C THR A 375 24.54 23.55 -31.71
N GLU A 376 25.83 23.65 -31.38
CA GLU A 376 26.32 23.97 -30.04
C GLU A 376 27.63 24.77 -30.08
N VAL A 377 27.87 25.58 -29.03
CA VAL A 377 29.12 26.31 -28.83
C VAL A 377 29.50 26.22 -27.35
N ARG A 378 30.75 25.83 -27.08
CA ARG A 378 31.30 25.60 -25.76
C ARG A 378 32.02 26.81 -25.20
N THR A 379 32.37 26.79 -23.93
CA THR A 379 33.16 27.81 -23.21
C THR A 379 34.41 28.21 -24.00
N ASP A 380 34.77 29.51 -23.96
CA ASP A 380 35.89 30.18 -24.59
C ASP A 380 35.81 30.32 -26.11
N PHE A 381 34.71 29.92 -26.72
CA PHE A 381 34.51 30.16 -28.15
C PHE A 381 33.59 31.33 -28.45
N GLU A 382 33.89 32.06 -29.50
CA GLU A 382 33.07 33.15 -30.03
C GLU A 382 31.99 32.59 -30.98
N CYS A 383 30.79 33.18 -30.91
CA CYS A 383 29.71 32.88 -31.83
C CYS A 383 28.73 34.06 -31.97
N GLY A 384 27.91 33.98 -33.01
CA GLY A 384 26.80 34.89 -33.27
C GLY A 384 25.49 34.27 -32.83
N ILE A 385 24.73 34.93 -31.94
CA ILE A 385 23.41 34.49 -31.45
C ILE A 385 22.34 35.42 -32.00
N GLY A 386 21.34 34.88 -32.65
CA GLY A 386 20.12 35.61 -33.04
C GLY A 386 18.96 35.26 -32.07
N LEU A 387 18.44 36.27 -31.43
CA LEU A 387 17.35 36.18 -30.44
C LEU A 387 15.96 36.49 -31.02
N GLY A 388 15.79 36.20 -32.29
CA GLY A 388 14.52 36.42 -32.99
C GLY A 388 14.09 37.88 -33.03
N LYS A 389 12.90 38.15 -32.52
CA LYS A 389 12.32 39.51 -32.52
C LYS A 389 12.88 40.47 -31.46
N PHE A 390 13.71 39.96 -30.56
CA PHE A 390 14.31 40.81 -29.53
C PHE A 390 15.53 41.55 -30.06
N ASN A 391 15.45 42.87 -30.14
CA ASN A 391 16.48 43.74 -30.72
C ASN A 391 17.17 44.65 -29.72
N ASP A 392 16.74 44.67 -28.47
CA ASP A 392 17.35 45.52 -27.40
C ASP A 392 18.49 44.77 -26.71
N ILE A 393 19.55 44.52 -27.50
CA ILE A 393 20.80 43.92 -27.02
C ILE A 393 21.90 44.97 -27.05
N GLN A 394 22.75 44.99 -26.01
CA GLN A 394 23.87 45.93 -25.89
C GLN A 394 25.17 45.20 -25.59
N VAL A 395 26.30 45.84 -25.90
CA VAL A 395 27.61 45.32 -25.53
C VAL A 395 27.73 45.34 -23.99
N GLY A 396 28.16 44.21 -23.44
CA GLY A 396 28.23 43.96 -22.00
C GLY A 396 27.04 43.25 -21.42
N ASP A 397 25.94 43.04 -22.17
CA ASP A 397 24.84 42.16 -21.71
C ASP A 397 25.30 40.70 -21.66
N GLU A 398 24.73 39.93 -20.77
CA GLU A 398 24.92 38.49 -20.68
C GLU A 398 23.69 37.76 -21.24
N ILE A 399 23.95 36.75 -22.08
CA ILE A 399 22.93 35.81 -22.54
C ILE A 399 23.09 34.50 -21.76
N GLU A 400 22.13 34.23 -20.88
CA GLU A 400 22.05 32.99 -20.14
C GLU A 400 21.10 32.05 -20.87
N THR A 401 21.53 30.81 -21.09
CA THR A 401 20.68 29.79 -21.70
C THR A 401 20.27 28.74 -20.69
N THR A 402 19.04 28.26 -20.83
CA THR A 402 18.46 27.26 -19.95
C THR A 402 17.96 26.07 -20.76
N GLU A 403 18.04 24.90 -20.18
CA GLU A 403 17.44 23.67 -20.70
C GLU A 403 16.62 23.01 -19.63
N MET A 404 15.55 22.34 -20.08
CA MET A 404 14.70 21.54 -19.18
C MET A 404 15.36 20.19 -18.96
N VAL A 405 15.80 19.91 -17.74
CA VAL A 405 16.43 18.64 -17.35
C VAL A 405 15.47 17.90 -16.44
N GLU A 406 15.31 16.61 -16.69
CA GLU A 406 14.52 15.76 -15.80
C GLU A 406 15.14 15.71 -14.41
N LYS A 407 14.35 16.06 -13.38
CA LYS A 407 14.77 16.05 -11.97
C LYS A 407 14.91 14.60 -11.51
N PRO A 408 16.10 14.15 -11.09
CA PRO A 408 16.22 12.81 -10.52
C PRO A 408 15.38 12.72 -9.24
N ARG A 409 14.48 11.75 -9.17
CA ARG A 409 13.71 11.42 -7.98
C ARG A 409 14.52 10.43 -7.14
N ASN A 410 14.79 10.81 -5.90
CA ASN A 410 15.40 9.93 -4.89
C ASN A 410 14.34 9.11 -4.18
#